data_ac91babb00a664bafc564d141f92c95e
#
_entry.id   ac91babb00a664bafc564d141f92c95e
#
_cell.length_a   1.000
_cell.length_b   1.000
_cell.length_c   1.000
_cell.angle_alpha   90.00
_cell.angle_beta   90.00
_cell.angle_gamma   90.00
#
_symmetry.space_group_name_H-M   'P 1'
#
loop_
_entity.id
_entity.type
_entity.pdbx_description
1 polymer ?
#
loop_
_entity_poly.entity_id
_entity_poly.type
_entity_poly.pdbx_seq_one_letter_code
_entity_poly.pdbx_strand_id
1 'polypeptide(L)'
;MRRLPLAGLLLFSMAQATDADDLLSALKRARTLEARGQVQVTVNFPPRPDPVRLLGKLPALPFRPALLAKNFEVVRGAADTVAGRPAVRFELTPKVGQAPRWTLWMDSAWNIPLAFEERRADGALARQAVFVKVGESPVKVAVTLPAVPAGLHAALKGALLGLKLPAGFTPVSLKRAGQRLEITLSDGANTLLLVLAPRNVQPANGVASRRVGGRFVWLVGNLPSSVLAGALTGIKSIDETALGTFLPTADSK
;
A
#
# COMPACT_ATOMS: atom_id res chain seq x y z
N MET A 1 40.85 -23.35 52.69
CA MET A 1 39.66 -23.47 51.82
C MET A 1 39.32 -22.07 51.31
N ARG A 2 39.73 -21.74 50.07
CA ARG A 2 39.47 -20.44 49.43
C ARG A 2 38.25 -20.61 48.48
N ARG A 3 37.18 -19.86 48.76
CA ARG A 3 35.99 -19.79 47.90
C ARG A 3 36.23 -18.77 46.79
N LEU A 4 36.22 -19.16 45.52
CA LEU A 4 36.16 -18.26 44.35
C LEU A 4 34.72 -17.74 44.17
N PRO A 5 34.52 -16.44 43.90
CA PRO A 5 33.23 -15.94 43.51
C PRO A 5 33.00 -16.24 42.02
N LEU A 6 31.85 -16.87 41.72
CA LEU A 6 31.38 -17.09 40.36
C LEU A 6 30.85 -15.75 39.82
N ALA A 7 31.60 -15.10 38.92
CA ALA A 7 31.15 -13.90 38.22
C ALA A 7 30.20 -14.35 37.10
N GLY A 8 28.89 -14.16 37.30
CA GLY A 8 27.86 -14.38 36.28
C GLY A 8 27.98 -13.34 35.16
N LEU A 9 28.38 -13.75 33.99
CA LEU A 9 28.39 -12.95 32.77
C LEU A 9 26.94 -12.78 32.28
N LEU A 10 26.32 -11.62 32.56
CA LEU A 10 25.04 -11.24 31.98
C LEU A 10 25.27 -10.86 30.52
N LEU A 11 25.00 -11.80 29.60
CA LEU A 11 24.92 -11.53 28.16
C LEU A 11 23.63 -10.73 27.89
N PHE A 12 23.77 -9.42 27.73
CA PHE A 12 22.71 -8.59 27.16
C PHE A 12 22.60 -8.92 25.67
N SER A 13 21.63 -9.73 25.28
CA SER A 13 21.21 -9.84 23.88
C SER A 13 20.63 -8.49 23.46
N MET A 14 21.43 -7.68 22.78
CA MET A 14 20.90 -6.53 22.04
C MET A 14 20.07 -7.09 20.90
N ALA A 15 18.74 -6.96 20.99
CA ALA A 15 17.85 -7.24 19.87
C ALA A 15 18.24 -6.27 18.74
N GLN A 16 18.82 -6.79 17.67
CA GLN A 16 19.08 -6.01 16.46
C GLN A 16 17.75 -5.70 15.80
N ALA A 17 17.53 -4.43 15.46
CA ALA A 17 16.38 -4.03 14.66
C ALA A 17 16.40 -4.81 13.32
N THR A 18 15.26 -5.31 12.90
CA THR A 18 15.16 -5.98 11.61
C THR A 18 15.08 -4.95 10.47
N ASP A 19 15.40 -5.35 9.24
CA ASP A 19 15.24 -4.49 8.06
C ASP A 19 13.81 -3.94 7.95
N ALA A 20 12.83 -4.73 8.38
CA ALA A 20 11.44 -4.32 8.43
C ALA A 20 11.22 -3.20 9.46
N ASP A 21 11.81 -3.28 10.66
CA ASP A 21 11.67 -2.26 11.70
C ASP A 21 12.30 -0.94 11.27
N ASP A 22 13.46 -0.98 10.61
CA ASP A 22 14.12 0.19 10.04
C ASP A 22 13.23 0.88 9.01
N LEU A 23 12.67 0.12 8.07
CA LEU A 23 11.75 0.66 7.06
C LEU A 23 10.48 1.23 7.72
N LEU A 24 9.86 0.52 8.67
CA LEU A 24 8.63 0.98 9.34
C LEU A 24 8.88 2.27 10.13
N SER A 25 10.05 2.42 10.75
CA SER A 25 10.47 3.65 11.41
C SER A 25 10.57 4.81 10.41
N ALA A 26 11.20 4.59 9.26
CA ALA A 26 11.32 5.57 8.19
C ALA A 26 9.94 5.98 7.63
N LEU A 27 9.06 5.02 7.38
CA LEU A 27 7.70 5.29 6.91
C LEU A 27 6.84 6.05 7.95
N LYS A 28 7.07 5.80 9.24
CA LYS A 28 6.44 6.58 10.33
C LYS A 28 6.94 8.03 10.30
N ARG A 29 8.25 8.24 10.12
CA ARG A 29 8.84 9.58 10.02
C ARG A 29 8.34 10.34 8.80
N ALA A 30 8.16 9.67 7.64
CA ALA A 30 7.60 10.26 6.42
C ALA A 30 6.16 10.78 6.55
N ARG A 31 5.47 10.51 7.66
CA ARG A 31 4.17 11.13 7.98
C ARG A 31 4.30 12.51 8.61
N THR A 32 5.46 12.85 9.11
CA THR A 32 5.73 14.12 9.79
C THR A 32 6.74 15.00 9.06
N LEU A 33 7.48 14.40 8.13
CA LEU A 33 8.49 15.09 7.31
C LEU A 33 8.39 14.65 5.86
N GLU A 34 8.57 15.58 4.92
CA GLU A 34 8.72 15.26 3.50
C GLU A 34 9.84 16.09 2.86
N ALA A 35 10.54 15.50 1.89
CA ALA A 35 11.47 16.23 1.05
C ALA A 35 10.72 17.06 0.00
N ARG A 36 11.28 18.21 -0.35
CA ARG A 36 10.83 19.07 -1.43
C ARG A 36 11.92 19.20 -2.49
N GLY A 37 11.55 19.51 -3.73
CA GLY A 37 12.49 19.66 -4.83
C GLY A 37 11.86 19.36 -6.16
N GLN A 38 12.59 18.75 -7.07
CA GLN A 38 12.08 18.32 -8.35
C GLN A 38 12.07 16.79 -8.42
N VAL A 39 10.89 16.22 -8.65
CA VAL A 39 10.66 14.78 -8.73
C VAL A 39 10.20 14.41 -10.13
N GLN A 40 10.90 13.49 -10.78
CA GLN A 40 10.41 12.86 -11.99
C GLN A 40 9.52 11.69 -11.62
N VAL A 41 8.30 11.67 -12.15
CA VAL A 41 7.32 10.62 -11.93
C VAL A 41 7.00 9.97 -13.26
N THR A 42 7.15 8.64 -13.32
CA THR A 42 6.77 7.80 -14.47
C THR A 42 5.61 6.91 -14.07
N VAL A 43 4.53 6.87 -14.88
CA VAL A 43 3.35 6.04 -14.66
C VAL A 43 3.05 5.26 -15.93
N ASN A 44 3.40 3.98 -15.95
CA ASN A 44 3.14 3.07 -17.05
C ASN A 44 1.85 2.25 -16.83
N PHE A 45 1.37 2.20 -15.58
CA PHE A 45 0.12 1.52 -15.24
C PHE A 45 -0.74 2.36 -14.26
N PRO A 46 -2.04 2.59 -14.55
CA PRO A 46 -2.67 2.33 -15.85
C PRO A 46 -2.01 3.16 -16.96
N PRO A 47 -2.00 2.66 -18.21
CA PRO A 47 -1.36 3.37 -19.33
C PRO A 47 -1.89 4.79 -19.50
N ARG A 48 -0.99 5.72 -19.83
CA ARG A 48 -1.31 7.14 -20.04
C ARG A 48 -0.60 7.63 -21.31
N PRO A 49 -1.20 8.61 -22.04
CA PRO A 49 -0.53 9.23 -23.17
C PRO A 49 0.83 9.83 -22.79
N ASP A 50 0.87 10.57 -21.67
CA ASP A 50 2.09 11.18 -21.13
C ASP A 50 2.48 10.49 -19.83
N PRO A 51 3.36 9.46 -19.89
CA PRO A 51 3.73 8.67 -18.71
C PRO A 51 4.65 9.42 -17.75
N VAL A 52 5.39 10.43 -18.22
CA VAL A 52 6.40 11.16 -17.44
C VAL A 52 5.94 12.57 -17.12
N ARG A 53 6.10 12.98 -15.85
CA ARG A 53 5.81 14.35 -15.39
C ARG A 53 6.74 14.76 -14.25
N LEU A 54 6.88 16.07 -14.05
CA LEU A 54 7.64 16.65 -12.95
C LEU A 54 6.68 17.11 -11.84
N LEU A 55 7.06 16.83 -10.59
CA LEU A 55 6.35 17.27 -9.39
C LEU A 55 7.32 17.94 -8.42
N GLY A 56 6.79 18.72 -7.46
CA GLY A 56 7.59 19.37 -6.40
C GLY A 56 7.88 18.48 -5.20
N LYS A 57 7.27 17.29 -5.12
CA LYS A 57 7.43 16.30 -4.05
C LYS A 57 7.10 14.89 -4.53
N LEU A 58 7.50 13.88 -3.79
CA LEU A 58 7.07 12.50 -4.05
C LEU A 58 5.55 12.37 -3.93
N PRO A 59 4.92 11.60 -4.82
CA PRO A 59 3.55 11.14 -4.61
C PRO A 59 3.41 10.45 -3.25
N ALA A 60 2.26 10.66 -2.59
CA ALA A 60 1.99 10.02 -1.32
C ALA A 60 2.00 8.49 -1.45
N LEU A 61 2.69 7.84 -0.52
CA LEU A 61 2.73 6.39 -0.39
C LEU A 61 1.68 5.97 0.66
N PRO A 62 0.60 5.28 0.27
CA PRO A 62 -0.48 4.91 1.17
C PRO A 62 -0.12 3.69 2.02
N PHE A 63 1.13 3.58 2.45
CA PHE A 63 1.62 2.42 3.18
C PHE A 63 1.00 2.30 4.57
N ARG A 64 0.54 1.10 4.87
CA ARG A 64 -0.01 0.70 6.16
C ARG A 64 0.97 -0.22 6.88
N PRO A 65 1.77 0.31 7.84
CA PRO A 65 2.89 -0.42 8.44
C PRO A 65 2.54 -1.81 8.97
N ALA A 66 1.43 -1.94 9.71
CA ALA A 66 1.03 -3.23 10.28
C ALA A 66 0.70 -4.30 9.21
N LEU A 67 0.05 -3.90 8.10
CA LEU A 67 -0.23 -4.80 6.99
C LEU A 67 1.03 -5.10 6.18
N LEU A 68 1.91 -4.11 6.02
CA LEU A 68 3.17 -4.27 5.31
C LEU A 68 4.05 -5.30 6.04
N ALA A 69 4.28 -5.16 7.34
CA ALA A 69 5.04 -6.12 8.15
C ALA A 69 4.46 -7.54 8.08
N LYS A 70 3.14 -7.67 8.04
CA LYS A 70 2.46 -8.95 7.92
C LYS A 70 2.66 -9.60 6.55
N ASN A 71 2.51 -8.84 5.47
CA ASN A 71 2.30 -9.37 4.13
C ASN A 71 3.54 -9.31 3.23
N PHE A 72 4.58 -8.55 3.62
CA PHE A 72 5.79 -8.39 2.82
C PHE A 72 7.03 -8.90 3.55
N GLU A 73 7.92 -9.50 2.80
CA GLU A 73 9.32 -9.64 3.14
C GLU A 73 10.00 -8.32 2.81
N VAL A 74 10.79 -7.81 3.74
CA VAL A 74 11.55 -6.57 3.60
C VAL A 74 13.02 -6.91 3.69
N VAL A 75 13.77 -6.54 2.66
CA VAL A 75 15.21 -6.75 2.60
C VAL A 75 15.89 -5.40 2.40
N ARG A 76 16.85 -5.10 3.24
CA ARG A 76 17.72 -3.94 3.09
C ARG A 76 18.80 -4.25 2.05
N GLY A 77 18.85 -3.45 1.00
CA GLY A 77 19.86 -3.53 -0.05
C GLY A 77 21.09 -2.68 0.25
N ALA A 78 21.95 -2.57 -0.76
CA ALA A 78 23.16 -1.75 -0.68
C ALA A 78 22.84 -0.26 -0.52
N ALA A 79 23.83 0.49 -0.03
CA ALA A 79 23.81 1.94 -0.07
C ALA A 79 23.77 2.43 -1.52
N ASP A 80 23.05 3.53 -1.74
CA ASP A 80 22.82 4.11 -3.05
C ASP A 80 22.84 5.65 -2.95
N THR A 81 22.63 6.34 -4.05
CA THR A 81 22.57 7.80 -4.10
C THR A 81 21.36 8.25 -4.90
N VAL A 82 20.56 9.15 -4.34
CA VAL A 82 19.41 9.79 -5.01
C VAL A 82 19.59 11.30 -5.00
N ALA A 83 19.66 11.91 -6.17
CA ALA A 83 19.87 13.36 -6.33
C ALA A 83 21.08 13.90 -5.52
N GLY A 84 22.19 13.16 -5.49
CA GLY A 84 23.41 13.50 -4.75
C GLY A 84 23.36 13.21 -3.25
N ARG A 85 22.27 12.64 -2.71
CA ARG A 85 22.13 12.32 -1.29
C ARG A 85 22.32 10.82 -1.03
N PRO A 86 23.07 10.45 0.01
CA PRO A 86 23.18 9.06 0.42
C PRO A 86 21.81 8.47 0.78
N ALA A 87 21.49 7.32 0.26
CA ALA A 87 20.23 6.63 0.49
C ALA A 87 20.45 5.12 0.76
N VAL A 88 19.53 4.52 1.49
CA VAL A 88 19.45 3.07 1.69
C VAL A 88 18.29 2.52 0.89
N ARG A 89 18.53 1.46 0.14
CA ARG A 89 17.51 0.77 -0.64
C ARG A 89 16.82 -0.28 0.22
N PHE A 90 15.50 -0.35 0.12
CA PHE A 90 14.67 -1.42 0.68
C PHE A 90 13.84 -2.07 -0.41
N GLU A 91 13.85 -3.39 -0.46
CA GLU A 91 13.06 -4.21 -1.37
C GLU A 91 11.90 -4.85 -0.59
N LEU A 92 10.69 -4.73 -1.12
CA LEU A 92 9.46 -5.27 -0.53
C LEU A 92 8.88 -6.29 -1.49
N THR A 93 8.92 -7.56 -1.10
CA THR A 93 8.37 -8.67 -1.88
C THR A 93 7.16 -9.24 -1.16
N PRO A 94 5.99 -9.39 -1.83
CA PRO A 94 4.84 -10.05 -1.23
C PRO A 94 5.19 -11.47 -0.78
N LYS A 95 4.86 -11.82 0.46
CA LYS A 95 5.06 -13.19 1.00
C LYS A 95 4.17 -14.22 0.32
N VAL A 96 3.01 -13.77 -0.18
CA VAL A 96 2.01 -14.61 -0.85
C VAL A 96 1.33 -13.85 -1.98
N GLY A 97 0.87 -14.60 -3.00
CA GLY A 97 0.11 -14.05 -4.12
C GLY A 97 0.97 -13.36 -5.17
N GLN A 98 0.32 -12.50 -5.96
CA GLN A 98 0.91 -11.83 -7.14
C GLN A 98 0.78 -10.30 -7.05
N ALA A 99 0.81 -9.77 -5.84
CA ALA A 99 0.81 -8.33 -5.65
C ALA A 99 2.12 -7.69 -6.19
N PRO A 100 2.07 -6.41 -6.61
CA PRO A 100 3.26 -5.68 -7.01
C PRO A 100 4.36 -5.69 -5.93
N ARG A 101 5.60 -5.70 -6.39
CA ARG A 101 6.81 -5.51 -5.57
C ARG A 101 7.15 -4.03 -5.54
N TRP A 102 7.84 -3.63 -4.47
CA TRP A 102 8.27 -2.25 -4.31
C TRP A 102 9.76 -2.18 -4.00
N THR A 103 10.38 -1.13 -4.49
CA THR A 103 11.71 -0.70 -4.05
C THR A 103 11.60 0.74 -3.55
N LEU A 104 12.16 1.01 -2.37
CA LEU A 104 12.19 2.33 -1.75
C LEU A 104 13.63 2.74 -1.50
N TRP A 105 13.94 4.01 -1.77
CA TRP A 105 15.22 4.62 -1.39
C TRP A 105 14.95 5.64 -0.29
N MET A 106 15.48 5.35 0.90
CA MET A 106 15.34 6.16 2.09
C MET A 106 16.60 6.99 2.31
N ASP A 107 16.45 8.30 2.48
CA ASP A 107 17.58 9.18 2.81
C ASP A 107 18.25 8.74 4.11
N SER A 108 19.58 8.58 4.11
CA SER A 108 20.33 8.06 5.26
C SER A 108 20.35 9.01 6.45
N ALA A 109 20.22 10.34 6.24
CA ALA A 109 20.25 11.33 7.31
C ALA A 109 18.83 11.70 7.80
N TRP A 110 17.89 11.89 6.86
CA TRP A 110 16.52 12.32 7.18
C TRP A 110 15.59 11.19 7.52
N ASN A 111 15.93 9.96 7.06
CA ASN A 111 15.13 8.76 7.23
C ASN A 111 13.70 8.92 6.65
N ILE A 112 13.61 9.45 5.43
CA ILE A 112 12.38 9.63 4.66
C ILE A 112 12.62 9.21 3.20
N PRO A 113 11.58 8.85 2.42
CA PRO A 113 11.75 8.38 1.04
C PRO A 113 12.21 9.51 0.11
N LEU A 114 13.18 9.19 -0.76
CA LEU A 114 13.64 10.02 -1.87
C LEU A 114 13.27 9.44 -3.25
N ALA A 115 13.00 8.14 -3.32
CA ALA A 115 12.55 7.49 -4.53
C ALA A 115 11.73 6.24 -4.22
N PHE A 116 10.93 5.81 -5.19
CA PHE A 116 10.30 4.49 -5.18
C PHE A 116 10.09 3.94 -6.58
N GLU A 117 10.04 2.61 -6.68
CA GLU A 117 9.54 1.86 -7.83
C GLU A 117 8.45 0.90 -7.40
N GLU A 118 7.42 0.76 -8.23
CA GLU A 118 6.42 -0.30 -8.17
C GLU A 118 6.55 -1.15 -9.42
N ARG A 119 6.77 -2.45 -9.24
CA ARG A 119 6.84 -3.42 -10.32
C ARG A 119 5.71 -4.42 -10.22
N ARG A 120 5.06 -4.69 -11.33
CA ARG A 120 4.02 -5.70 -11.47
C ARG A 120 4.58 -7.10 -11.19
N ALA A 121 3.69 -8.07 -11.03
CA ALA A 121 4.09 -9.47 -10.82
C ALA A 121 4.95 -10.04 -11.96
N ASP A 122 4.75 -9.56 -13.20
CA ASP A 122 5.55 -9.90 -14.38
C ASP A 122 6.90 -9.16 -14.45
N GLY A 123 7.23 -8.34 -13.45
CA GLY A 123 8.46 -7.55 -13.38
C GLY A 123 8.41 -6.21 -14.11
N ALA A 124 7.37 -5.94 -14.90
CA ALA A 124 7.23 -4.67 -15.62
C ALA A 124 7.09 -3.49 -14.66
N LEU A 125 7.75 -2.37 -14.95
CA LEU A 125 7.64 -1.13 -14.18
C LEU A 125 6.23 -0.56 -14.32
N ALA A 126 5.51 -0.47 -13.22
CA ALA A 126 4.19 0.16 -13.17
C ALA A 126 4.28 1.65 -12.88
N ARG A 127 5.02 1.99 -11.84
CA ARG A 127 5.25 3.39 -11.43
C ARG A 127 6.64 3.56 -10.87
N GLN A 128 7.20 4.75 -11.07
CA GLN A 128 8.44 5.19 -10.45
C GLN A 128 8.31 6.67 -10.09
N ALA A 129 8.90 7.06 -8.99
CA ALA A 129 9.14 8.46 -8.67
C ALA A 129 10.53 8.61 -8.05
N VAL A 130 11.29 9.56 -8.54
CA VAL A 130 12.66 9.80 -8.09
C VAL A 130 12.93 11.30 -8.04
N PHE A 131 13.53 11.78 -6.96
CA PHE A 131 14.06 13.13 -6.91
C PHE A 131 15.22 13.27 -7.91
N VAL A 132 15.13 14.25 -8.79
CA VAL A 132 16.24 14.71 -9.64
C VAL A 132 16.97 15.89 -8.99
N LYS A 133 16.29 16.62 -8.11
CA LYS A 133 16.85 17.67 -7.25
C LYS A 133 16.12 17.68 -5.92
N VAL A 134 16.87 17.70 -4.81
CA VAL A 134 16.34 17.74 -3.43
C VAL A 134 16.68 19.11 -2.82
N GLY A 135 15.76 19.70 -2.07
CA GLY A 135 16.00 20.88 -1.27
C GLY A 135 16.94 20.63 -0.10
N GLU A 136 17.43 21.69 0.53
CA GLU A 136 18.44 21.61 1.60
C GLU A 136 17.93 20.94 2.87
N SER A 137 16.65 21.06 3.19
CA SER A 137 16.03 20.49 4.38
C SER A 137 14.63 19.96 4.13
N PRO A 138 14.19 18.92 4.90
CA PRO A 138 12.83 18.42 4.82
C PRO A 138 11.87 19.40 5.49
N VAL A 139 10.61 19.41 5.03
CA VAL A 139 9.54 20.24 5.62
C VAL A 139 8.63 19.40 6.51
N LYS A 140 8.06 20.03 7.53
CA LYS A 140 7.07 19.39 8.40
C LYS A 140 5.75 19.22 7.66
N VAL A 141 5.16 18.05 7.80
CA VAL A 141 3.84 17.70 7.26
C VAL A 141 3.06 16.92 8.31
N ALA A 142 1.75 16.81 8.12
CA ALA A 142 0.90 15.96 8.95
C ALA A 142 0.08 15.05 8.02
N VAL A 143 0.53 13.81 7.85
CA VAL A 143 -0.18 12.81 7.07
C VAL A 143 -0.85 11.81 8.00
N THR A 144 -2.18 11.85 8.05
CA THR A 144 -2.98 10.91 8.83
C THR A 144 -3.59 9.86 7.91
N LEU A 145 -3.34 8.59 8.21
CA LEU A 145 -4.08 7.50 7.58
C LEU A 145 -5.35 7.23 8.39
N PRO A 146 -6.52 7.19 7.74
CA PRO A 146 -7.75 6.83 8.43
C PRO A 146 -7.62 5.45 9.10
N ALA A 147 -8.17 5.34 10.31
CA ALA A 147 -8.27 4.06 11.00
C ALA A 147 -9.11 3.08 10.17
N VAL A 148 -8.76 1.80 10.22
CA VAL A 148 -9.55 0.75 9.60
C VAL A 148 -10.77 0.50 10.48
N PRO A 149 -12.01 0.64 9.97
CA PRO A 149 -13.20 0.37 10.77
C PRO A 149 -13.24 -1.08 11.25
N ALA A 150 -13.41 -1.27 12.56
CA ALA A 150 -13.55 -2.60 13.14
C ALA A 150 -14.78 -3.32 12.55
N GLY A 151 -14.63 -4.59 12.19
CA GLY A 151 -15.73 -5.37 11.61
C GLY A 151 -15.96 -5.20 10.10
N LEU A 152 -15.34 -4.20 9.42
CA LEU A 152 -15.54 -3.96 7.99
C LEU A 152 -15.23 -5.19 7.13
N HIS A 153 -14.24 -6.00 7.51
CA HIS A 153 -13.90 -7.23 6.80
C HIS A 153 -15.03 -8.27 6.86
N ALA A 154 -15.61 -8.47 8.04
CA ALA A 154 -16.74 -9.39 8.23
C ALA A 154 -17.98 -8.88 7.48
N ALA A 155 -18.28 -7.59 7.57
CA ALA A 155 -19.39 -6.96 6.86
C ALA A 155 -19.24 -7.10 5.34
N LEU A 156 -18.04 -6.90 4.79
CA LEU A 156 -17.79 -7.09 3.36
C LEU A 156 -18.01 -8.54 2.91
N LYS A 157 -17.55 -9.52 3.71
CA LYS A 157 -17.80 -10.95 3.41
C LYS A 157 -19.28 -11.31 3.47
N GLY A 158 -20.02 -10.74 4.41
CA GLY A 158 -21.48 -10.92 4.49
C GLY A 158 -22.20 -10.28 3.33
N ALA A 159 -21.82 -9.05 2.97
CA ALA A 159 -22.42 -8.29 1.87
C ALA A 159 -22.18 -8.92 0.49
N LEU A 160 -21.04 -9.55 0.29
CA LEU A 160 -20.66 -10.19 -0.98
C LEU A 160 -20.38 -11.68 -0.76
N LEU A 161 -21.46 -12.45 -0.65
CA LEU A 161 -21.34 -13.90 -0.41
C LEU A 161 -20.57 -14.58 -1.53
N GLY A 162 -19.45 -15.20 -1.19
CA GLY A 162 -18.57 -15.88 -2.14
C GLY A 162 -17.44 -15.02 -2.73
N LEU A 163 -17.29 -13.75 -2.30
CA LEU A 163 -16.12 -12.93 -2.64
C LEU A 163 -14.84 -13.58 -2.09
N LYS A 164 -13.84 -13.71 -2.95
CA LYS A 164 -12.50 -14.20 -2.58
C LYS A 164 -11.51 -13.04 -2.70
N LEU A 165 -11.19 -12.40 -1.58
CA LEU A 165 -10.19 -11.32 -1.60
C LEU A 165 -8.84 -11.86 -2.09
N PRO A 166 -8.11 -11.10 -2.94
CA PRO A 166 -6.74 -11.46 -3.31
C PRO A 166 -5.85 -11.62 -2.07
N ALA A 167 -4.86 -12.51 -2.16
CA ALA A 167 -3.98 -12.82 -1.05
C ALA A 167 -3.33 -11.56 -0.44
N GLY A 168 -3.35 -11.45 0.88
CA GLY A 168 -2.83 -10.31 1.63
C GLY A 168 -3.76 -9.10 1.72
N PHE A 169 -4.75 -8.95 0.84
CA PHE A 169 -5.63 -7.78 0.83
C PHE A 169 -6.76 -7.87 1.86
N THR A 170 -7.03 -6.75 2.49
CA THR A 170 -8.14 -6.56 3.44
C THR A 170 -8.82 -5.22 3.21
N PRO A 171 -10.13 -5.06 3.47
CA PRO A 171 -10.80 -3.77 3.37
C PRO A 171 -10.27 -2.81 4.44
N VAL A 172 -9.97 -1.59 4.03
CA VAL A 172 -9.40 -0.55 4.90
C VAL A 172 -10.22 0.72 4.95
N SER A 173 -11.13 0.92 4.00
CA SER A 173 -12.11 2.01 4.03
C SER A 173 -13.30 1.70 3.15
N LEU A 174 -14.42 2.36 3.45
CA LEU A 174 -15.65 2.34 2.66
C LEU A 174 -16.15 3.77 2.52
N LYS A 175 -16.61 4.13 1.33
CA LYS A 175 -17.29 5.40 1.08
C LYS A 175 -18.42 5.21 0.06
N ARG A 176 -19.37 6.12 0.10
CA ARG A 176 -20.41 6.26 -0.92
C ARG A 176 -20.02 7.35 -1.92
N ALA A 177 -20.14 7.06 -3.20
CA ALA A 177 -19.92 8.01 -4.29
C ALA A 177 -21.15 7.97 -5.22
N GLY A 178 -22.12 8.81 -4.94
CA GLY A 178 -23.44 8.75 -5.58
C GLY A 178 -24.13 7.41 -5.31
N GLN A 179 -24.48 6.68 -6.38
CA GLN A 179 -25.11 5.37 -6.28
C GLN A 179 -24.12 4.20 -6.14
N ARG A 180 -22.81 4.49 -6.01
CA ARG A 180 -21.77 3.48 -5.87
C ARG A 180 -21.29 3.39 -4.44
N LEU A 181 -20.93 2.17 -4.03
CA LEU A 181 -20.11 1.93 -2.83
C LEU A 181 -18.70 1.62 -3.29
N GLU A 182 -17.73 2.31 -2.72
CA GLU A 182 -16.32 2.17 -3.02
C GLU A 182 -15.59 1.68 -1.78
N ILE A 183 -15.07 0.46 -1.85
CA ILE A 183 -14.31 -0.19 -0.79
C ILE A 183 -12.86 -0.22 -1.20
N THR A 184 -12.00 0.44 -0.43
CA THR A 184 -10.56 0.36 -0.62
C THR A 184 -10.03 -0.89 0.07
N LEU A 185 -9.33 -1.73 -0.67
CA LEU A 185 -8.60 -2.88 -0.15
C LEU A 185 -7.11 -2.56 -0.13
N SER A 186 -6.37 -3.04 0.87
CA SER A 186 -4.92 -2.87 0.93
C SER A 186 -4.26 -4.14 1.49
N ASP A 187 -3.07 -4.43 1.00
CA ASP A 187 -2.15 -5.44 1.54
C ASP A 187 -1.03 -4.81 2.40
N GLY A 188 -1.01 -3.48 2.51
CA GLY A 188 -0.01 -2.69 3.23
C GLY A 188 0.83 -1.79 2.33
N ALA A 189 1.09 -2.19 1.09
CA ALA A 189 1.81 -1.40 0.10
C ALA A 189 0.94 -1.08 -1.14
N ASN A 190 0.13 -2.04 -1.57
CA ASN A 190 -0.73 -1.91 -2.74
C ASN A 190 -2.18 -1.59 -2.35
N THR A 191 -2.90 -1.02 -3.29
CA THR A 191 -4.32 -0.66 -3.11
C THR A 191 -5.14 -1.19 -4.29
N LEU A 192 -6.28 -1.81 -3.98
CA LEU A 192 -7.32 -2.15 -4.93
C LEU A 192 -8.59 -1.39 -4.59
N LEU A 193 -9.39 -1.10 -5.61
CA LEU A 193 -10.71 -0.51 -5.43
C LEU A 193 -11.78 -1.55 -5.80
N LEU A 194 -12.57 -1.97 -4.83
CA LEU A 194 -13.76 -2.80 -5.03
C LEU A 194 -14.98 -1.87 -5.06
N VAL A 195 -15.77 -1.96 -6.13
CA VAL A 195 -16.90 -1.05 -6.34
C VAL A 195 -18.18 -1.84 -6.58
N LEU A 196 -19.25 -1.47 -5.87
CA LEU A 196 -20.62 -1.92 -6.14
C LEU A 196 -21.34 -0.81 -6.89
N ALA A 197 -21.85 -1.08 -8.09
CA ALA A 197 -22.43 -0.05 -8.96
C ALA A 197 -23.67 -0.54 -9.72
N PRO A 198 -24.60 0.37 -10.10
CA PRO A 198 -25.75 0.01 -10.91
C PRO A 198 -25.39 -0.21 -12.39
N ARG A 199 -24.25 0.29 -12.86
CA ARG A 199 -23.79 0.19 -14.25
C ARG A 199 -22.46 -0.51 -14.35
N ASN A 200 -22.18 -1.14 -15.50
CA ASN A 200 -20.88 -1.75 -15.75
C ASN A 200 -19.80 -0.70 -16.03
N VAL A 201 -18.55 -1.11 -15.85
CA VAL A 201 -17.35 -0.36 -16.25
C VAL A 201 -16.88 -0.88 -17.61
N GLN A 202 -16.23 -0.02 -18.38
CA GLN A 202 -15.56 -0.45 -19.61
C GLN A 202 -14.41 -1.42 -19.28
N PRO A 203 -14.28 -2.52 -20.04
CA PRO A 203 -13.14 -3.41 -19.90
C PRO A 203 -11.84 -2.66 -20.12
N ALA A 204 -10.89 -2.84 -19.19
CA ALA A 204 -9.56 -2.24 -19.29
C ALA A 204 -8.54 -3.13 -18.56
N ASN A 205 -7.26 -2.93 -18.85
CA ASN A 205 -6.21 -3.60 -18.11
C ASN A 205 -6.23 -3.16 -16.64
N GLY A 206 -6.18 -4.12 -15.72
CA GLY A 206 -6.32 -3.86 -14.27
C GLY A 206 -7.75 -3.66 -13.80
N VAL A 207 -8.75 -4.02 -14.61
CA VAL A 207 -10.17 -3.97 -14.26
C VAL A 207 -10.82 -5.31 -14.51
N ALA A 208 -11.45 -5.87 -13.48
CA ALA A 208 -12.38 -6.99 -13.62
C ALA A 208 -13.78 -6.55 -13.20
N SER A 209 -14.81 -7.05 -13.86
CA SER A 209 -16.20 -6.80 -13.49
C SER A 209 -17.02 -8.07 -13.55
N ARG A 210 -18.06 -8.12 -12.71
CA ARG A 210 -19.05 -9.19 -12.70
C ARG A 210 -20.43 -8.62 -12.41
N ARG A 211 -21.44 -9.07 -13.13
CA ARG A 211 -22.85 -8.80 -12.83
C ARG A 211 -23.37 -9.83 -11.82
N VAL A 212 -24.00 -9.34 -10.77
CA VAL A 212 -24.65 -10.16 -9.74
C VAL A 212 -26.03 -9.56 -9.46
N GLY A 213 -27.09 -10.25 -9.86
CA GLY A 213 -28.45 -9.68 -9.85
C GLY A 213 -28.54 -8.41 -10.69
N GLY A 214 -29.09 -7.35 -10.12
CA GLY A 214 -29.22 -6.02 -10.75
C GLY A 214 -28.00 -5.10 -10.60
N ARG A 215 -26.90 -5.57 -10.01
CA ARG A 215 -25.71 -4.76 -9.70
C ARG A 215 -24.47 -5.31 -10.41
N PHE A 216 -23.47 -4.46 -10.55
CA PHE A 216 -22.13 -4.83 -10.98
C PHE A 216 -21.15 -4.69 -9.82
N VAL A 217 -20.22 -5.64 -9.72
CA VAL A 217 -19.07 -5.60 -8.83
C VAL A 217 -17.84 -5.43 -9.69
N TRP A 218 -17.05 -4.38 -9.41
CA TRP A 218 -15.78 -4.16 -10.08
C TRP A 218 -14.64 -4.34 -9.10
N LEU A 219 -13.52 -4.85 -9.59
CA LEU A 219 -12.26 -4.86 -8.85
C LEU A 219 -11.20 -4.24 -9.75
N VAL A 220 -10.60 -3.16 -9.26
CA VAL A 220 -9.67 -2.31 -10.02
C VAL A 220 -8.34 -2.22 -9.29
N GLY A 221 -7.24 -2.43 -10.00
CA GLY A 221 -5.90 -2.25 -9.47
C GLY A 221 -4.81 -2.97 -10.23
N ASN A 222 -3.59 -2.89 -9.71
CA ASN A 222 -2.39 -3.40 -10.37
C ASN A 222 -2.13 -4.88 -9.99
N LEU A 223 -3.09 -5.75 -10.31
CA LEU A 223 -2.94 -7.21 -10.22
C LEU A 223 -3.16 -7.86 -11.60
N PRO A 224 -2.67 -9.08 -11.83
CA PRO A 224 -3.00 -9.84 -13.02
C PRO A 224 -4.52 -9.97 -13.20
N SER A 225 -5.00 -9.85 -14.44
CA SER A 225 -6.44 -9.88 -14.74
C SER A 225 -7.11 -11.19 -14.27
N SER A 226 -6.38 -12.32 -14.30
CA SER A 226 -6.86 -13.61 -13.79
C SER A 226 -7.11 -13.57 -12.27
N VAL A 227 -6.26 -12.89 -11.51
CA VAL A 227 -6.42 -12.72 -10.05
C VAL A 227 -7.62 -11.83 -9.74
N LEU A 228 -7.75 -10.70 -10.46
CA LEU A 228 -8.90 -9.79 -10.29
C LEU A 228 -10.21 -10.48 -10.64
N ALA A 229 -10.28 -11.19 -11.77
CA ALA A 229 -11.47 -11.93 -12.20
C ALA A 229 -11.79 -13.08 -11.22
N GLY A 230 -10.77 -13.85 -10.81
CA GLY A 230 -10.91 -14.96 -9.86
C GLY A 230 -11.49 -14.53 -8.52
N ALA A 231 -11.16 -13.31 -8.06
CA ALA A 231 -11.72 -12.75 -6.84
C ALA A 231 -13.24 -12.57 -6.90
N LEU A 232 -13.77 -12.22 -8.08
CA LEU A 232 -15.19 -11.95 -8.28
C LEU A 232 -16.00 -13.18 -8.67
N THR A 233 -15.37 -14.23 -9.22
CA THR A 233 -16.05 -15.39 -9.81
C THR A 233 -16.99 -16.11 -8.85
N GLY A 234 -16.65 -16.15 -7.55
CA GLY A 234 -17.42 -16.85 -6.52
C GLY A 234 -18.65 -16.10 -5.99
N ILE A 235 -18.84 -14.81 -6.32
CA ILE A 235 -19.89 -13.98 -5.75
C ILE A 235 -21.27 -14.50 -6.19
N LYS A 236 -22.11 -14.88 -5.20
CA LYS A 236 -23.45 -15.44 -5.42
C LYS A 236 -24.56 -14.40 -5.23
N SER A 237 -24.40 -13.49 -4.27
CA SER A 237 -25.38 -12.47 -3.92
C SER A 237 -24.71 -11.21 -3.36
N ILE A 238 -25.45 -10.10 -3.42
CA ILE A 238 -25.07 -8.80 -2.87
C ILE A 238 -26.13 -8.37 -1.86
N ASP A 239 -25.72 -8.13 -0.62
CA ASP A 239 -26.52 -7.48 0.42
C ASP A 239 -25.72 -6.31 1.00
N GLU A 240 -26.09 -5.08 0.62
CA GLU A 240 -25.38 -3.88 1.05
C GLU A 240 -25.75 -3.44 2.48
N THR A 241 -26.73 -4.06 3.13
CA THR A 241 -27.29 -3.61 4.43
C THR A 241 -26.21 -3.54 5.50
N ALA A 242 -25.39 -4.59 5.63
CA ALA A 242 -24.30 -4.64 6.59
C ALA A 242 -23.21 -3.58 6.35
N LEU A 243 -23.04 -3.13 5.11
CA LEU A 243 -22.06 -2.08 4.77
C LEU A 243 -22.56 -0.68 5.12
N GLY A 244 -23.87 -0.49 5.21
CA GLY A 244 -24.48 0.81 5.55
C GLY A 244 -23.98 1.39 6.86
N THR A 245 -23.70 0.55 7.85
CA THR A 245 -23.22 0.96 9.19
C THR A 245 -21.82 1.58 9.19
N PHE A 246 -21.04 1.38 8.13
CA PHE A 246 -19.67 1.90 7.97
C PHE A 246 -19.60 3.17 7.11
N LEU A 247 -20.73 3.63 6.61
CA LEU A 247 -20.79 4.87 5.86
C LEU A 247 -20.85 6.06 6.82
N PRO A 248 -20.16 7.18 6.52
CA PRO A 248 -20.35 8.41 7.26
C PRO A 248 -21.84 8.78 7.26
N THR A 249 -22.37 9.15 8.42
CA THR A 249 -23.70 9.77 8.51
C THR A 249 -23.71 11.06 7.69
N ALA A 250 -24.82 11.34 7.01
CA ALA A 250 -24.94 12.49 6.09
C ALA A 250 -24.77 13.88 6.76
N ASP A 251 -24.62 13.93 8.08
CA ASP A 251 -24.62 15.15 8.89
C ASP A 251 -23.23 15.68 9.28
N SER A 252 -22.14 15.13 8.73
CA SER A 252 -20.78 15.64 9.00
C SER A 252 -20.28 16.50 7.82
N LYS A 253 -20.94 17.64 7.58
CA LYS A 253 -20.39 18.75 6.79
C LYS A 253 -20.04 19.91 7.70
#